data_d027d7f8f966b0686002c3bc82780741
#
_entry.id   d027d7f8f966b0686002c3bc82780741
#
_cell.length_a   1.000
_cell.length_b   1.000
_cell.length_c   1.000
_cell.angle_alpha   90.00
_cell.angle_beta   90.00
_cell.angle_gamma   90.00
#
_symmetry.space_group_name_H-M   'P 1'
#
loop_
_entity.id
_entity.type
_entity.pdbx_description
1 polymer ?
#
loop_
_entity_poly.entity_id
_entity_poly.type
_entity_poly.pdbx_seq_one_letter_code
_entity_poly.pdbx_strand_id
1 'polypeptide(L)'
;MRKLEELVRPNVWNMKPYSSARDEFQGEATVFLDANENPYNAPFNRYPDPLQWKVKEQIAVLKGVKKESIFLGNGSDEPIDLLIRAFCEPGIDNIVSIDPSYGMYEVAANVNNVSFRKVRLDEQFDLDTEAVWSAVDAQTKLIFFCSPNNPTGNSLSRDRLYQVLNTFSGLVVIDEAYIDFSVEPSFLSELEKYPNLVVLQTMSKAWGAAGIRMGMAFASPEIIAVLNKIKYPYNVNILTQEKALEMLLNKAEMDRQLQIILTERTRLQQQLPDLNCVKKLYPTDANFILTEVTDANQIYKHLVEQGIIVRNRNNVTMCNGCLRITIGTPAENDELLEALKKM
;
A
#
# COMPACT_ATOMS: atom_id res chain seq x y z
N MET A 1 5.78 2.33 -24.65
CA MET A 1 5.80 3.11 -23.40
C MET A 1 6.20 4.55 -23.71
N ARG A 2 5.54 5.56 -23.11
CA ARG A 2 5.98 6.96 -23.17
C ARG A 2 7.31 7.12 -22.45
N LYS A 3 8.13 8.08 -22.86
CA LYS A 3 9.34 8.44 -22.11
C LYS A 3 8.95 9.02 -20.73
N LEU A 4 9.77 8.82 -19.72
CA LEU A 4 9.49 9.32 -18.37
C LEU A 4 9.30 10.85 -18.36
N GLU A 5 10.07 11.58 -19.14
CA GLU A 5 9.96 13.04 -19.32
C GLU A 5 8.56 13.47 -19.83
N GLU A 6 7.92 12.65 -20.67
CA GLU A 6 6.58 12.94 -21.22
C GLU A 6 5.46 12.58 -20.22
N LEU A 7 5.76 11.73 -19.23
CA LEU A 7 4.83 11.32 -18.19
C LEU A 7 4.83 12.27 -16.99
N VAL A 8 6.02 12.74 -16.60
CA VAL A 8 6.18 13.66 -15.46
C VAL A 8 5.65 15.03 -15.85
N ARG A 9 4.98 15.71 -14.93
CA ARG A 9 4.53 17.10 -15.12
C ARG A 9 5.72 18.01 -15.45
N PRO A 10 5.61 18.91 -16.46
CA PRO A 10 6.76 19.73 -16.90
C PRO A 10 7.38 20.59 -15.81
N ASN A 11 6.57 21.13 -14.89
CA ASN A 11 7.08 21.90 -13.75
C ASN A 11 7.87 21.03 -12.77
N VAL A 12 7.46 19.78 -12.55
CA VAL A 12 8.20 18.81 -11.71
C VAL A 12 9.48 18.35 -12.41
N TRP A 13 9.40 18.08 -13.72
CA TRP A 13 10.58 17.67 -14.49
C TRP A 13 11.69 18.73 -14.43
N ASN A 14 11.34 19.99 -14.63
CA ASN A 14 12.27 21.11 -14.73
C ASN A 14 12.69 21.74 -13.39
N MET A 15 11.98 21.44 -12.29
CA MET A 15 12.36 22.01 -10.99
C MET A 15 13.68 21.45 -10.47
N LYS A 16 14.45 22.29 -9.78
CA LYS A 16 15.58 21.83 -8.98
C LYS A 16 15.06 21.30 -7.64
N PRO A 17 15.48 20.11 -7.20
CA PRO A 17 15.14 19.60 -5.88
C PRO A 17 15.74 20.52 -4.81
N TYR A 18 15.11 20.51 -3.63
CA TYR A 18 15.78 21.05 -2.45
C TYR A 18 17.01 20.20 -2.14
N SER A 19 18.16 20.85 -1.91
CA SER A 19 19.39 20.19 -1.47
C SER A 19 19.76 20.73 -0.09
N SER A 20 20.11 19.85 0.82
CA SER A 20 20.71 20.22 2.10
C SER A 20 22.23 20.17 1.99
N ALA A 21 22.94 20.92 2.86
CA ALA A 21 24.40 20.84 2.91
C ALA A 21 24.91 19.42 3.17
N ARG A 22 24.12 18.58 3.86
CA ARG A 22 24.42 17.17 4.09
C ARG A 22 24.26 16.30 2.84
N ASP A 23 23.34 16.65 1.95
CA ASP A 23 23.21 15.95 0.65
C ASP A 23 24.39 16.26 -0.28
N GLU A 24 24.97 17.45 -0.15
CA GLU A 24 26.10 17.90 -0.96
C GLU A 24 27.46 17.40 -0.41
N PHE A 25 27.51 17.05 0.89
CA PHE A 25 28.74 16.59 1.54
C PHE A 25 28.98 15.10 1.33
N GLN A 26 30.15 14.75 0.84
CA GLN A 26 30.62 13.36 0.73
C GLN A 26 31.79 13.15 1.69
N GLY A 27 31.62 12.24 2.66
CA GLY A 27 32.69 11.90 3.62
C GLY A 27 32.16 11.76 5.04
N GLU A 28 33.08 11.65 5.99
CA GLU A 28 32.77 11.62 7.43
C GLU A 28 32.96 13.01 8.03
N ALA A 29 31.95 13.49 8.75
CA ALA A 29 32.01 14.74 9.50
C ALA A 29 31.74 14.49 10.99
N THR A 30 32.48 15.19 11.84
CA THR A 30 32.30 15.14 13.30
C THR A 30 31.64 16.40 13.86
N VAL A 31 31.60 17.49 13.08
CA VAL A 31 31.01 18.77 13.47
C VAL A 31 29.97 19.18 12.43
N PHE A 32 28.72 19.35 12.88
CA PHE A 32 27.59 19.72 12.04
C PHE A 32 27.05 21.08 12.46
N LEU A 33 27.25 22.10 11.62
CA LEU A 33 26.81 23.48 11.82
C LEU A 33 26.04 24.03 10.61
N ASP A 34 25.36 23.13 9.88
CA ASP A 34 24.79 23.35 8.55
C ASP A 34 23.27 23.59 8.57
N ALA A 35 22.57 23.12 9.58
CA ALA A 35 21.10 23.04 9.57
C ALA A 35 20.42 23.82 10.70
N ASN A 36 21.11 24.74 11.36
CA ASN A 36 20.61 25.58 12.46
C ASN A 36 20.00 24.80 13.64
N GLU A 37 20.44 23.56 13.81
CA GLU A 37 19.93 22.68 14.87
C GLU A 37 20.47 23.11 16.24
N ASN A 38 19.64 22.90 17.27
CA ASN A 38 20.12 23.02 18.64
C ASN A 38 21.14 21.89 18.93
N PRO A 39 22.37 22.18 19.39
CA PRO A 39 23.37 21.15 19.62
C PRO A 39 23.11 20.26 20.84
N TYR A 40 22.11 20.59 21.65
CA TYR A 40 21.71 19.84 22.84
C TYR A 40 20.51 18.91 22.55
N ASN A 41 20.10 18.07 23.51
CA ASN A 41 19.02 17.07 23.40
C ASN A 41 19.29 15.92 22.43
N ALA A 42 20.54 15.43 22.35
CA ALA A 42 20.80 14.19 21.63
C ALA A 42 19.92 13.03 22.20
N PRO A 43 19.45 12.08 21.37
CA PRO A 43 19.76 11.93 19.96
C PRO A 43 18.80 12.67 19.00
N PHE A 44 17.81 13.43 19.51
CA PHE A 44 16.71 13.98 18.72
C PHE A 44 16.98 15.39 18.17
N ASN A 45 18.11 15.95 18.47
CA ASN A 45 18.49 17.32 18.09
C ASN A 45 18.97 17.46 16.64
N ARG A 46 19.09 16.37 15.90
CA ARG A 46 19.57 16.37 14.49
C ARG A 46 18.48 15.91 13.55
N TYR A 47 18.43 16.54 12.36
CA TYR A 47 17.60 16.02 11.28
C TYR A 47 18.03 14.61 10.88
N PRO A 48 17.08 13.72 10.56
CA PRO A 48 17.40 12.37 10.11
C PRO A 48 18.03 12.37 8.72
N ASP A 49 18.53 11.20 8.29
CA ASP A 49 18.93 10.98 6.90
C ASP A 49 17.73 11.22 5.96
N PRO A 50 17.81 12.21 5.05
CA PRO A 50 16.72 12.55 4.14
C PRO A 50 16.40 11.45 3.12
N LEU A 51 17.33 10.54 2.87
CA LEU A 51 17.18 9.45 1.91
C LEU A 51 17.05 8.07 2.57
N GLN A 52 17.15 8.00 3.91
CA GLN A 52 16.96 6.80 4.73
C GLN A 52 17.83 5.60 4.31
N TRP A 53 19.09 5.84 3.93
CA TRP A 53 19.95 4.83 3.31
C TRP A 53 20.09 3.55 4.13
N LYS A 54 20.31 3.65 5.44
CA LYS A 54 20.42 2.48 6.32
C LYS A 54 19.20 1.57 6.27
N VAL A 55 18.01 2.15 6.26
CA VAL A 55 16.74 1.40 6.17
C VAL A 55 16.59 0.80 4.79
N LYS A 56 16.86 1.57 3.72
CA LYS A 56 16.81 1.09 2.33
C LYS A 56 17.79 -0.05 2.07
N GLU A 57 18.98 -0.02 2.63
CA GLU A 57 19.97 -1.10 2.50
C GLU A 57 19.45 -2.41 3.09
N GLN A 58 18.80 -2.39 4.26
CA GLN A 58 18.20 -3.59 4.83
C GLN A 58 17.01 -4.09 4.02
N ILE A 59 16.14 -3.19 3.54
CA ILE A 59 15.01 -3.55 2.68
C ILE A 59 15.53 -4.14 1.36
N ALA A 60 16.56 -3.56 0.76
CA ALA A 60 17.18 -4.02 -0.49
C ALA A 60 17.66 -5.47 -0.37
N VAL A 61 18.34 -5.81 0.73
CA VAL A 61 18.79 -7.18 1.02
C VAL A 61 17.60 -8.13 1.21
N LEU A 62 16.59 -7.74 1.99
CA LEU A 62 15.43 -8.60 2.30
C LEU A 62 14.52 -8.84 1.08
N LYS A 63 14.38 -7.85 0.21
CA LYS A 63 13.46 -7.89 -0.93
C LYS A 63 14.17 -8.20 -2.27
N GLY A 64 15.51 -8.29 -2.30
CA GLY A 64 16.27 -8.60 -3.51
C GLY A 64 16.22 -7.50 -4.57
N VAL A 65 16.15 -6.24 -4.17
CA VAL A 65 16.07 -5.08 -5.08
C VAL A 65 17.23 -4.10 -4.85
N LYS A 66 17.49 -3.20 -5.79
CA LYS A 66 18.48 -2.13 -5.62
C LYS A 66 17.95 -1.08 -4.65
N LYS A 67 18.80 -0.55 -3.77
CA LYS A 67 18.39 0.51 -2.81
C LYS A 67 17.95 1.81 -3.51
N GLU A 68 18.48 2.07 -4.69
CA GLU A 68 18.09 3.21 -5.54
C GLU A 68 16.69 3.05 -6.13
N SER A 69 16.16 1.83 -6.14
CA SER A 69 14.79 1.50 -6.57
C SER A 69 13.77 1.59 -5.43
N ILE A 70 14.14 2.14 -4.26
CA ILE A 70 13.28 2.21 -3.07
C ILE A 70 13.01 3.67 -2.71
N PHE A 71 11.73 3.99 -2.53
CA PHE A 71 11.25 5.20 -1.87
C PHE A 71 10.62 4.82 -0.53
N LEU A 72 10.89 5.60 0.53
CA LEU A 72 10.27 5.43 1.85
C LEU A 72 9.41 6.66 2.18
N GLY A 73 8.19 6.39 2.68
CA GLY A 73 7.22 7.43 3.01
C GLY A 73 6.44 7.16 4.30
N ASN A 74 5.65 8.15 4.72
CA ASN A 74 4.75 8.05 5.86
C ASN A 74 3.53 7.19 5.53
N GLY A 75 3.68 5.87 5.63
CA GLY A 75 2.76 4.90 5.07
C GLY A 75 2.84 4.86 3.53
N SER A 76 2.12 3.92 2.91
CA SER A 76 1.98 3.87 1.45
C SER A 76 1.12 5.02 0.89
N ASP A 77 0.44 5.77 1.74
CA ASP A 77 -0.37 6.92 1.34
C ASP A 77 0.51 8.06 0.78
N GLU A 78 1.71 8.26 1.34
CA GLU A 78 2.62 9.31 0.84
C GLU A 78 3.09 9.05 -0.60
N PRO A 79 3.63 7.87 -0.96
CA PRO A 79 3.98 7.62 -2.36
C PRO A 79 2.76 7.61 -3.30
N ILE A 80 1.54 7.22 -2.86
CA ILE A 80 0.31 7.35 -3.66
C ILE A 80 0.07 8.83 -4.02
N ASP A 81 0.08 9.72 -3.04
CA ASP A 81 -0.10 11.17 -3.25
C ASP A 81 1.02 11.75 -4.14
N LEU A 82 2.28 11.40 -3.87
CA LEU A 82 3.41 11.89 -4.65
C LEU A 82 3.40 11.42 -6.10
N LEU A 83 2.97 10.17 -6.38
CA LEU A 83 2.80 9.68 -7.75
C LEU A 83 1.76 10.52 -8.50
N ILE A 84 0.59 10.76 -7.91
CA ILE A 84 -0.44 11.61 -8.53
C ILE A 84 0.10 13.02 -8.74
N ARG A 85 0.74 13.60 -7.74
CA ARG A 85 1.31 14.95 -7.78
C ARG A 85 2.43 15.12 -8.81
N ALA A 86 3.24 14.08 -9.01
CA ALA A 86 4.37 14.13 -9.96
C ALA A 86 3.94 13.93 -11.41
N PHE A 87 2.94 13.07 -11.65
CA PHE A 87 2.64 12.57 -12.98
C PHE A 87 1.32 13.12 -13.57
N CYS A 88 0.40 13.60 -12.76
CA CYS A 88 -0.90 14.06 -13.23
C CYS A 88 -1.03 15.58 -13.14
N GLU A 89 -1.32 16.24 -14.28
CA GLU A 89 -1.62 17.68 -14.31
C GLU A 89 -3.04 17.91 -13.76
N PRO A 90 -3.20 18.72 -12.68
CA PRO A 90 -4.49 19.01 -12.08
C PRO A 90 -5.51 19.58 -13.07
N GLY A 91 -6.74 19.07 -13.03
CA GLY A 91 -7.83 19.51 -13.90
C GLY A 91 -7.73 19.04 -15.36
N ILE A 92 -6.67 18.31 -15.73
CA ILE A 92 -6.43 17.82 -17.10
C ILE A 92 -6.35 16.30 -17.12
N ASP A 93 -5.43 15.73 -16.33
CA ASP A 93 -5.14 14.29 -16.35
C ASP A 93 -6.09 13.50 -15.46
N ASN A 94 -6.08 12.19 -15.65
CA ASN A 94 -6.88 11.27 -14.87
C ASN A 94 -6.06 10.04 -14.46
N ILE A 95 -6.58 9.36 -13.43
CA ILE A 95 -6.13 8.05 -13.01
C ILE A 95 -7.28 7.06 -13.07
N VAL A 96 -6.94 5.79 -13.28
CA VAL A 96 -7.88 4.67 -13.32
C VAL A 96 -7.60 3.75 -12.12
N SER A 97 -8.62 3.22 -11.48
CA SER A 97 -8.50 2.15 -10.50
C SER A 97 -9.70 1.24 -10.51
N ILE A 98 -9.51 0.03 -9.99
CA ILE A 98 -10.59 -0.94 -9.78
C ILE A 98 -11.56 -0.49 -8.68
N ASP A 99 -12.80 -0.92 -8.78
CA ASP A 99 -13.86 -0.68 -7.79
C ASP A 99 -14.66 -1.97 -7.54
N PRO A 100 -14.75 -2.47 -6.30
CA PRO A 100 -14.27 -1.84 -5.07
C PRO A 100 -12.76 -2.01 -4.85
N SER A 101 -12.12 -0.98 -4.26
CA SER A 101 -10.71 -1.03 -3.88
C SER A 101 -10.40 -0.06 -2.72
N TYR A 102 -9.12 0.21 -2.48
CA TYR A 102 -8.66 1.09 -1.41
C TYR A 102 -9.04 2.55 -1.68
N GLY A 103 -9.88 3.11 -0.81
CA GLY A 103 -10.49 4.43 -1.02
C GLY A 103 -9.52 5.62 -1.05
N MET A 104 -8.27 5.45 -0.59
CA MET A 104 -7.29 6.55 -0.60
C MET A 104 -6.82 6.94 -1.99
N TYR A 105 -6.94 6.07 -3.00
CA TYR A 105 -6.64 6.47 -4.38
C TYR A 105 -7.56 7.59 -4.85
N GLU A 106 -8.87 7.44 -4.61
CA GLU A 106 -9.87 8.47 -4.93
C GLU A 106 -9.67 9.75 -4.10
N VAL A 107 -9.38 9.60 -2.81
CA VAL A 107 -9.11 10.75 -1.92
C VAL A 107 -7.88 11.52 -2.40
N ALA A 108 -6.78 10.83 -2.69
CA ALA A 108 -5.56 11.47 -3.18
C ALA A 108 -5.75 12.13 -4.55
N ALA A 109 -6.50 11.49 -5.46
CA ALA A 109 -6.85 12.10 -6.74
C ALA A 109 -7.65 13.39 -6.55
N ASN A 110 -8.69 13.36 -5.72
CA ASN A 110 -9.54 14.52 -5.45
C ASN A 110 -8.76 15.68 -4.80
N VAL A 111 -7.89 15.39 -3.83
CA VAL A 111 -7.02 16.41 -3.19
C VAL A 111 -6.12 17.09 -4.22
N ASN A 112 -5.64 16.34 -5.22
CA ASN A 112 -4.78 16.85 -6.29
C ASN A 112 -5.58 17.40 -7.49
N ASN A 113 -6.91 17.47 -7.42
CA ASN A 113 -7.78 17.89 -8.54
C ASN A 113 -7.52 17.07 -9.82
N VAL A 114 -7.35 15.76 -9.68
CA VAL A 114 -7.16 14.78 -10.76
C VAL A 114 -8.39 13.91 -10.86
N SER A 115 -8.91 13.72 -12.09
CA SER A 115 -10.09 12.89 -12.31
C SER A 115 -9.81 11.43 -11.94
N PHE A 116 -10.72 10.83 -11.18
CA PHE A 116 -10.66 9.43 -10.75
C PHE A 116 -11.69 8.60 -11.51
N ARG A 117 -11.24 7.58 -12.24
CA ARG A 117 -12.11 6.69 -13.03
C ARG A 117 -12.14 5.32 -12.41
N LYS A 118 -13.33 4.85 -12.10
CA LYS A 118 -13.60 3.54 -11.49
C LYS A 118 -13.87 2.49 -12.56
N VAL A 119 -13.20 1.36 -12.44
CA VAL A 119 -13.43 0.16 -13.25
C VAL A 119 -13.97 -0.94 -12.34
N ARG A 120 -15.20 -1.36 -12.58
CA ARG A 120 -15.82 -2.40 -11.78
C ARG A 120 -15.10 -3.74 -12.00
N LEU A 121 -14.83 -4.47 -10.91
CA LEU A 121 -14.37 -5.84 -10.96
C LEU A 121 -15.46 -6.78 -11.51
N ASP A 122 -15.06 -7.95 -12.01
CA ASP A 122 -16.01 -8.99 -12.39
C ASP A 122 -16.68 -9.65 -11.16
N GLU A 123 -17.61 -10.60 -11.40
CA GLU A 123 -18.36 -11.26 -10.33
C GLU A 123 -17.49 -12.08 -9.37
N GLN A 124 -16.28 -12.43 -9.76
CA GLN A 124 -15.29 -13.12 -8.96
C GLN A 124 -14.31 -12.16 -8.25
N PHE A 125 -14.56 -10.86 -8.34
CA PHE A 125 -13.68 -9.79 -7.89
C PHE A 125 -12.30 -9.78 -8.59
N ASP A 126 -12.23 -10.27 -9.82
CA ASP A 126 -11.02 -10.17 -10.63
C ASP A 126 -11.10 -9.03 -11.66
N LEU A 127 -9.97 -8.72 -12.25
CA LEU A 127 -9.78 -7.60 -13.17
C LEU A 127 -10.46 -7.85 -14.52
N ASP A 128 -11.38 -6.97 -14.91
CA ASP A 128 -11.88 -6.89 -16.28
C ASP A 128 -10.98 -5.96 -17.11
N THR A 129 -10.14 -6.57 -17.95
CA THR A 129 -9.18 -5.80 -18.77
C THR A 129 -9.85 -4.99 -19.87
N GLU A 130 -11.00 -5.42 -20.42
CA GLU A 130 -11.74 -4.64 -21.42
C GLU A 130 -12.35 -3.38 -20.78
N ALA A 131 -12.90 -3.53 -19.59
CA ALA A 131 -13.40 -2.40 -18.82
C ALA A 131 -12.28 -1.42 -18.45
N VAL A 132 -11.06 -1.90 -18.12
CA VAL A 132 -9.89 -1.03 -17.91
C VAL A 132 -9.60 -0.22 -19.16
N TRP A 133 -9.52 -0.84 -20.33
CA TRP A 133 -9.21 -0.13 -21.58
C TRP A 133 -10.30 0.86 -21.99
N SER A 134 -11.56 0.56 -21.68
CA SER A 134 -12.67 1.49 -21.90
C SER A 134 -12.60 2.74 -21.04
N ALA A 135 -11.92 2.67 -19.87
CA ALA A 135 -11.73 3.80 -18.96
C ALA A 135 -10.45 4.61 -19.25
N VAL A 136 -9.51 4.04 -20.03
CA VAL A 136 -8.21 4.66 -20.36
C VAL A 136 -8.36 5.58 -21.57
N ASP A 137 -7.75 6.76 -21.51
CA ASP A 137 -7.62 7.69 -22.63
C ASP A 137 -6.20 8.32 -22.69
N ALA A 138 -6.03 9.32 -23.55
CA ALA A 138 -4.75 10.01 -23.73
C ALA A 138 -4.27 10.77 -22.48
N GLN A 139 -5.19 11.18 -21.60
CA GLN A 139 -4.94 11.89 -20.35
C GLN A 139 -4.70 10.94 -19.17
N THR A 140 -4.90 9.62 -19.34
CA THR A 140 -4.64 8.66 -18.27
C THR A 140 -3.14 8.51 -18.04
N LYS A 141 -2.68 8.83 -16.82
CA LYS A 141 -1.26 8.78 -16.43
C LYS A 141 -0.93 7.59 -15.55
N LEU A 142 -1.84 7.22 -14.65
CA LEU A 142 -1.63 6.15 -13.66
C LEU A 142 -2.81 5.19 -13.66
N ILE A 143 -2.52 3.91 -13.49
CA ILE A 143 -3.52 2.88 -13.18
C ILE A 143 -3.13 2.26 -11.85
N PHE A 144 -4.07 2.21 -10.88
CA PHE A 144 -3.85 1.60 -9.56
C PHE A 144 -4.59 0.26 -9.46
N PHE A 145 -3.86 -0.78 -9.08
CA PHE A 145 -4.39 -2.09 -8.73
C PHE A 145 -3.95 -2.47 -7.32
N CYS A 146 -4.89 -2.83 -6.46
CA CYS A 146 -4.60 -3.40 -5.14
C CYS A 146 -4.64 -4.92 -5.24
N SER A 147 -3.54 -5.61 -4.94
CA SER A 147 -3.45 -7.08 -5.03
C SER A 147 -2.47 -7.64 -4.00
N PRO A 148 -2.96 -8.37 -2.98
CA PRO A 148 -4.36 -8.69 -2.68
C PRO A 148 -5.24 -7.47 -2.45
N ASN A 149 -6.50 -7.52 -2.95
CA ASN A 149 -7.37 -6.35 -2.94
C ASN A 149 -8.06 -6.09 -1.59
N ASN A 150 -8.28 -4.84 -1.27
CA ASN A 150 -9.08 -4.41 -0.13
C ASN A 150 -10.31 -3.65 -0.66
N PRO A 151 -11.56 -4.12 -0.42
CA PRO A 151 -11.94 -5.00 0.69
C PRO A 151 -12.17 -6.47 0.35
N THR A 152 -11.94 -6.93 -0.86
CA THR A 152 -12.36 -8.25 -1.34
C THR A 152 -11.47 -9.40 -0.84
N GLY A 153 -10.19 -9.13 -0.60
CA GLY A 153 -9.22 -10.05 0.00
C GLY A 153 -8.43 -10.89 -1.00
N ASN A 154 -8.95 -11.10 -2.21
CA ASN A 154 -8.33 -11.93 -3.24
C ASN A 154 -7.16 -11.23 -3.94
N SER A 155 -6.22 -12.01 -4.43
CA SER A 155 -5.25 -11.57 -5.42
C SER A 155 -5.91 -11.44 -6.80
N LEU A 156 -5.50 -10.44 -7.58
CA LEU A 156 -5.93 -10.27 -8.97
C LEU A 156 -5.13 -11.21 -9.88
N SER A 157 -5.73 -11.62 -11.00
CA SER A 157 -5.07 -12.44 -12.01
C SER A 157 -3.78 -11.79 -12.52
N ARG A 158 -2.65 -12.47 -12.33
CA ARG A 158 -1.33 -12.00 -12.78
C ARG A 158 -1.29 -11.83 -14.30
N ASP A 159 -1.91 -12.74 -15.05
CA ASP A 159 -1.96 -12.67 -16.52
C ASP A 159 -2.67 -11.39 -16.98
N ARG A 160 -3.79 -11.03 -16.35
CA ARG A 160 -4.52 -9.80 -16.63
C ARG A 160 -3.70 -8.55 -16.23
N LEU A 161 -2.98 -8.59 -15.12
CA LEU A 161 -2.05 -7.52 -14.74
C LEU A 161 -0.89 -7.39 -15.73
N TYR A 162 -0.32 -8.49 -16.20
CA TYR A 162 0.71 -8.46 -17.25
C TYR A 162 0.20 -7.91 -18.58
N GLN A 163 -1.05 -8.18 -18.96
CA GLN A 163 -1.65 -7.56 -20.15
C GLN A 163 -1.65 -6.05 -20.05
N VAL A 164 -2.03 -5.50 -18.88
CA VAL A 164 -2.01 -4.04 -18.66
C VAL A 164 -0.58 -3.51 -18.65
N LEU A 165 0.34 -4.14 -17.93
CA LEU A 165 1.76 -3.74 -17.87
C LEU A 165 2.41 -3.67 -19.25
N ASN A 166 2.10 -4.63 -20.13
CA ASN A 166 2.67 -4.70 -21.48
C ASN A 166 2.09 -3.66 -22.45
N THR A 167 0.87 -3.18 -22.19
CA THR A 167 0.11 -2.39 -23.18
C THR A 167 -0.05 -0.93 -22.76
N PHE A 168 -0.15 -0.65 -21.45
CA PHE A 168 -0.35 0.71 -20.97
C PHE A 168 0.93 1.55 -21.09
N SER A 169 0.80 2.72 -21.66
CA SER A 169 1.94 3.63 -21.89
C SER A 169 2.29 4.53 -20.71
N GLY A 170 1.42 4.64 -19.69
CA GLY A 170 1.65 5.34 -18.42
C GLY A 170 2.18 4.39 -17.34
N LEU A 171 2.11 4.81 -16.05
CA LEU A 171 2.58 3.98 -14.94
C LEU A 171 1.47 3.07 -14.42
N VAL A 172 1.83 1.82 -14.16
CA VAL A 172 0.98 0.84 -13.46
C VAL A 172 1.47 0.70 -12.04
N VAL A 173 0.60 1.02 -11.09
CA VAL A 173 0.88 0.93 -9.66
C VAL A 173 0.17 -0.30 -9.11
N ILE A 174 0.94 -1.28 -8.63
CA ILE A 174 0.44 -2.46 -7.95
C ILE A 174 0.65 -2.29 -6.46
N ASP A 175 -0.45 -2.10 -5.72
CA ASP A 175 -0.41 -1.96 -4.26
C ASP A 175 -0.47 -3.35 -3.63
N GLU A 176 0.67 -3.75 -3.11
CA GLU A 176 0.94 -5.01 -2.45
C GLU A 176 0.93 -4.89 -0.91
N ALA A 177 0.10 -4.03 -0.35
CA ALA A 177 0.03 -3.87 1.11
C ALA A 177 -0.23 -5.17 1.88
N TYR A 178 -0.79 -6.18 1.23
CA TYR A 178 -1.15 -7.47 1.83
C TYR A 178 -0.35 -8.66 1.26
N ILE A 179 0.65 -8.44 0.43
CA ILE A 179 1.36 -9.49 -0.30
C ILE A 179 2.04 -10.53 0.62
N ASP A 180 2.53 -10.11 1.79
CA ASP A 180 3.19 -11.02 2.72
C ASP A 180 2.24 -12.12 3.25
N PHE A 181 0.91 -11.96 3.13
CA PHE A 181 -0.10 -12.98 3.51
C PHE A 181 -0.50 -13.90 2.35
N SER A 182 -0.08 -13.58 1.12
CA SER A 182 -0.42 -14.30 -0.09
C SER A 182 0.60 -15.39 -0.40
N VAL A 183 0.15 -16.42 -1.13
CA VAL A 183 1.04 -17.41 -1.75
C VAL A 183 1.59 -16.93 -3.10
N GLU A 184 0.96 -15.90 -3.69
CA GLU A 184 1.41 -15.32 -4.94
C GLU A 184 2.73 -14.56 -4.74
N PRO A 185 3.67 -14.67 -5.70
CA PRO A 185 4.92 -13.93 -5.63
C PRO A 185 4.68 -12.44 -5.85
N SER A 186 5.48 -11.60 -5.18
CA SER A 186 5.48 -10.15 -5.38
C SER A 186 5.90 -9.77 -6.80
N PHE A 187 5.34 -8.67 -7.33
CA PHE A 187 5.78 -8.05 -8.58
C PHE A 187 7.14 -7.35 -8.47
N LEU A 188 7.79 -7.35 -7.32
CA LEU A 188 9.16 -6.83 -7.17
C LEU A 188 10.17 -7.49 -8.12
N SER A 189 9.99 -8.78 -8.42
CA SER A 189 10.82 -9.50 -9.39
C SER A 189 10.69 -8.99 -10.82
N GLU A 190 9.65 -8.24 -11.13
CA GLU A 190 9.34 -7.74 -12.45
C GLU A 190 9.83 -6.30 -12.72
N LEU A 191 10.39 -5.62 -11.70
CA LEU A 191 10.79 -4.21 -11.80
C LEU A 191 11.82 -3.94 -12.92
N GLU A 192 12.76 -4.86 -13.15
CA GLU A 192 13.77 -4.69 -14.22
C GLU A 192 13.16 -4.90 -15.62
N LYS A 193 12.08 -5.68 -15.72
CA LYS A 193 11.41 -5.97 -16.99
C LYS A 193 10.40 -4.88 -17.37
N TYR A 194 9.74 -4.28 -16.38
CA TYR A 194 8.69 -3.30 -16.59
C TYR A 194 9.07 -1.93 -16.02
N PRO A 195 9.69 -1.05 -16.82
CA PRO A 195 10.12 0.27 -16.34
C PRO A 195 8.94 1.21 -16.00
N ASN A 196 7.70 0.84 -16.34
CA ASN A 196 6.46 1.54 -15.97
C ASN A 196 5.78 0.95 -14.72
N LEU A 197 6.38 -0.05 -14.09
CA LEU A 197 5.84 -0.66 -12.88
C LEU A 197 6.26 0.12 -11.63
N VAL A 198 5.29 0.37 -10.77
CA VAL A 198 5.51 0.82 -9.39
C VAL A 198 4.84 -0.20 -8.47
N VAL A 199 5.56 -0.72 -7.49
CA VAL A 199 5.02 -1.62 -6.46
C VAL A 199 4.98 -0.88 -5.13
N LEU A 200 3.83 -0.90 -4.46
CA LEU A 200 3.69 -0.32 -3.11
C LEU A 200 3.65 -1.44 -2.08
N GLN A 201 4.37 -1.27 -0.99
CA GLN A 201 4.32 -2.15 0.19
C GLN A 201 4.32 -1.32 1.47
N THR A 202 4.04 -1.94 2.61
CA THR A 202 3.95 -1.24 3.90
C THR A 202 4.34 -2.14 5.07
N MET A 203 4.90 -1.53 6.11
CA MET A 203 5.11 -2.21 7.39
C MET A 203 3.82 -2.23 8.27
N SER A 204 2.74 -1.59 7.83
CA SER A 204 1.50 -1.47 8.62
C SER A 204 0.71 -2.76 8.77
N LYS A 205 0.95 -3.80 7.94
CA LYS A 205 0.16 -5.03 7.90
C LYS A 205 0.94 -6.21 8.48
N ALA A 206 1.63 -6.98 7.67
CA ALA A 206 2.34 -8.18 8.13
C ALA A 206 3.43 -7.90 9.18
N TRP A 207 4.08 -6.75 9.11
CA TRP A 207 5.08 -6.33 10.09
C TRP A 207 4.50 -5.84 11.42
N GLY A 208 3.17 -5.71 11.55
CA GLY A 208 2.53 -5.25 12.78
C GLY A 208 2.91 -3.82 13.20
N ALA A 209 3.38 -3.00 12.27
CA ALA A 209 4.01 -1.72 12.54
C ALA A 209 3.19 -0.50 12.04
N ALA A 210 1.86 -0.59 12.11
CA ALA A 210 0.99 0.50 11.65
C ALA A 210 1.28 1.85 12.33
N GLY A 211 1.68 1.81 13.61
CA GLY A 211 1.94 3.01 14.42
C GLY A 211 3.18 3.80 14.00
N ILE A 212 4.20 3.16 13.38
CA ILE A 212 5.41 3.87 12.93
C ILE A 212 5.25 4.54 11.56
N ARG A 213 4.15 4.27 10.85
CA ARG A 213 3.84 4.92 9.57
C ARG A 213 4.93 4.74 8.50
N MET A 214 5.48 3.54 8.32
CA MET A 214 6.46 3.25 7.25
C MET A 214 5.79 2.56 6.07
N GLY A 215 5.84 3.21 4.91
CA GLY A 215 5.46 2.67 3.61
C GLY A 215 6.59 2.73 2.60
N MET A 216 6.48 1.94 1.57
CA MET A 216 7.51 1.77 0.54
C MET A 216 6.90 1.86 -0.85
N ALA A 217 7.60 2.52 -1.77
CA ALA A 217 7.38 2.35 -3.20
C ALA A 217 8.65 1.82 -3.84
N PHE A 218 8.50 0.87 -4.73
CA PHE A 218 9.57 0.27 -5.51
C PHE A 218 9.31 0.53 -6.99
N ALA A 219 10.29 1.07 -7.69
CA ALA A 219 10.19 1.37 -9.11
C ALA A 219 11.59 1.48 -9.73
N SER A 220 11.67 1.83 -11.02
CA SER A 220 12.94 2.19 -11.63
C SER A 220 13.60 3.34 -10.86
N PRO A 221 14.95 3.40 -10.80
CA PRO A 221 15.68 4.49 -10.11
C PRO A 221 15.26 5.88 -10.58
N GLU A 222 14.90 6.02 -11.87
CA GLU A 222 14.46 7.27 -12.46
C GLU A 222 13.11 7.73 -11.88
N ILE A 223 12.14 6.83 -11.70
CA ILE A 223 10.86 7.14 -11.04
C ILE A 223 11.10 7.50 -9.58
N ILE A 224 11.94 6.73 -8.87
CA ILE A 224 12.30 7.04 -7.47
C ILE A 224 12.97 8.40 -7.34
N ALA A 225 13.81 8.78 -8.29
CA ALA A 225 14.43 10.12 -8.33
C ALA A 225 13.37 11.23 -8.46
N VAL A 226 12.32 11.03 -9.26
CA VAL A 226 11.20 11.98 -9.37
C VAL A 226 10.46 12.11 -8.04
N LEU A 227 10.17 11.01 -7.35
CA LEU A 227 9.51 11.07 -6.04
C LEU A 227 10.39 11.76 -4.98
N ASN A 228 11.69 11.44 -4.94
CA ASN A 228 12.64 12.10 -4.05
C ASN A 228 12.77 13.60 -4.31
N LYS A 229 12.57 14.04 -5.55
CA LYS A 229 12.64 15.44 -5.97
C LYS A 229 11.53 16.30 -5.35
N ILE A 230 10.32 15.72 -5.14
CA ILE A 230 9.14 16.46 -4.69
C ILE A 230 8.72 16.17 -3.25
N LYS A 231 9.26 15.12 -2.63
CA LYS A 231 8.98 14.84 -1.22
C LYS A 231 9.57 15.94 -0.32
N TYR A 232 9.05 16.09 0.87
CA TYR A 232 9.74 16.88 1.89
C TYR A 232 11.08 16.24 2.27
N PRO A 233 12.16 17.01 2.47
CA PRO A 233 13.51 16.46 2.68
C PRO A 233 13.57 15.40 3.78
N TYR A 234 12.97 15.68 4.92
CA TYR A 234 13.01 14.83 6.12
C TYR A 234 11.64 14.18 6.39
N ASN A 235 11.02 13.65 5.34
CA ASN A 235 9.66 13.11 5.40
C ASN A 235 9.50 11.98 6.44
N VAL A 236 10.50 11.13 6.61
CA VAL A 236 10.47 10.03 7.61
C VAL A 236 11.34 10.43 8.80
N ASN A 237 10.73 10.55 9.98
CA ASN A 237 11.42 10.96 11.20
C ASN A 237 12.38 9.87 11.73
N ILE A 238 13.30 10.27 12.63
CA ILE A 238 14.35 9.39 13.16
C ILE A 238 13.78 8.19 13.92
N LEU A 239 12.74 8.38 14.74
CA LEU A 239 12.14 7.28 15.52
C LEU A 239 11.55 6.20 14.61
N THR A 240 10.90 6.60 13.52
CA THR A 240 10.39 5.69 12.50
C THR A 240 11.53 4.94 11.82
N GLN A 241 12.61 5.63 11.43
CA GLN A 241 13.77 4.99 10.79
C GLN A 241 14.44 3.96 11.70
N GLU A 242 14.70 4.32 12.97
CA GLU A 242 15.32 3.44 13.96
C GLU A 242 14.45 2.22 14.26
N LYS A 243 13.14 2.43 14.47
CA LYS A 243 12.22 1.31 14.75
C LYS A 243 12.03 0.40 13.54
N ALA A 244 11.94 0.96 12.34
CA ALA A 244 11.88 0.17 11.12
C ALA A 244 13.14 -0.70 10.95
N LEU A 245 14.33 -0.13 11.18
CA LEU A 245 15.59 -0.85 11.09
C LEU A 245 15.66 -2.00 12.11
N GLU A 246 15.30 -1.74 13.37
CA GLU A 246 15.20 -2.78 14.42
C GLU A 246 14.32 -3.95 13.97
N MET A 247 13.12 -3.64 13.44
CA MET A 247 12.17 -4.67 13.00
C MET A 247 12.69 -5.44 11.77
N LEU A 248 13.29 -4.78 10.80
CA LEU A 248 13.86 -5.42 9.62
C LEU A 248 14.99 -6.37 9.97
N LEU A 249 15.81 -6.03 10.96
CA LEU A 249 16.87 -6.90 11.49
C LEU A 249 16.32 -8.11 12.26
N ASN A 250 15.09 -8.03 12.78
CA ASN A 250 14.40 -9.11 13.49
C ASN A 250 13.27 -9.73 12.68
N LYS A 251 13.50 -9.98 11.38
CA LYS A 251 12.49 -10.58 10.46
C LYS A 251 11.89 -11.88 10.98
N ALA A 252 12.65 -12.67 11.71
CA ALA A 252 12.18 -13.95 12.26
C ALA A 252 10.93 -13.79 13.16
N GLU A 253 10.82 -12.71 13.92
CA GLU A 253 9.63 -12.44 14.74
C GLU A 253 8.42 -12.09 13.85
N MET A 254 8.62 -11.30 12.81
CA MET A 254 7.56 -11.04 11.81
C MET A 254 7.08 -12.35 11.18
N ASP A 255 8.00 -13.21 10.74
CA ASP A 255 7.66 -14.50 10.13
C ASP A 255 6.85 -15.38 11.09
N ARG A 256 7.24 -15.45 12.38
CA ARG A 256 6.50 -16.16 13.41
C ARG A 256 5.06 -15.64 13.59
N GLN A 257 4.89 -14.32 13.66
CA GLN A 257 3.57 -13.69 13.78
C GLN A 257 2.72 -13.90 12.53
N LEU A 258 3.33 -13.83 11.35
CA LEU A 258 2.68 -14.10 10.08
C LEU A 258 2.10 -15.53 10.05
N GLN A 259 2.84 -16.53 10.49
CA GLN A 259 2.36 -17.93 10.55
C GLN A 259 1.16 -18.09 11.49
N ILE A 260 1.12 -17.38 12.62
CA ILE A 260 -0.04 -17.39 13.52
C ILE A 260 -1.26 -16.81 12.79
N ILE A 261 -1.12 -15.67 12.13
CA ILE A 261 -2.22 -15.03 11.39
C ILE A 261 -2.73 -15.94 10.27
N LEU A 262 -1.86 -16.59 9.52
CA LEU A 262 -2.25 -17.52 8.44
C LEU A 262 -2.99 -18.76 8.99
N THR A 263 -2.55 -19.28 10.13
CA THR A 263 -3.22 -20.40 10.83
C THR A 263 -4.61 -19.98 11.29
N GLU A 264 -4.72 -18.82 11.90
CA GLU A 264 -5.99 -18.28 12.36
C GLU A 264 -6.94 -17.92 11.20
N ARG A 265 -6.41 -17.42 10.07
CA ARG A 265 -7.19 -17.23 8.85
C ARG A 265 -7.83 -18.53 8.40
N THR A 266 -7.05 -19.59 8.33
CA THR A 266 -7.56 -20.92 7.96
C THR A 266 -8.62 -21.41 8.94
N ARG A 267 -8.40 -21.24 10.25
CA ARG A 267 -9.36 -21.62 11.28
C ARG A 267 -10.70 -20.85 11.13
N LEU A 268 -10.64 -19.54 10.95
CA LEU A 268 -11.84 -18.74 10.74
C LEU A 268 -12.57 -19.08 9.45
N GLN A 269 -11.86 -19.37 8.36
CA GLN A 269 -12.47 -19.83 7.10
C GLN A 269 -13.21 -21.15 7.24
N GLN A 270 -12.79 -22.02 8.19
CA GLN A 270 -13.48 -23.27 8.49
C GLN A 270 -14.69 -23.08 9.41
N GLN A 271 -14.62 -22.18 10.39
CA GLN A 271 -15.63 -22.07 11.44
C GLN A 271 -16.73 -21.05 11.13
N LEU A 272 -16.43 -19.96 10.41
CA LEU A 272 -17.43 -18.95 10.08
C LEU A 272 -18.61 -19.49 9.25
N PRO A 273 -18.42 -20.40 8.27
CA PRO A 273 -19.54 -20.95 7.50
C PRO A 273 -20.56 -21.74 8.32
N ASP A 274 -20.18 -22.25 9.50
CA ASP A 274 -21.06 -23.00 10.38
C ASP A 274 -22.04 -22.09 11.18
N LEU A 275 -21.86 -20.77 11.10
CA LEU A 275 -22.68 -19.80 11.83
C LEU A 275 -23.91 -19.42 11.01
N ASN A 276 -25.11 -19.45 11.62
CA ASN A 276 -26.38 -19.15 10.97
C ASN A 276 -26.44 -17.74 10.33
N CYS A 277 -25.70 -16.80 10.88
CA CYS A 277 -25.65 -15.44 10.38
C CYS A 277 -24.72 -15.25 9.17
N VAL A 278 -23.93 -16.25 8.80
CA VAL A 278 -22.98 -16.20 7.67
C VAL A 278 -23.61 -16.87 6.45
N LYS A 279 -23.62 -16.16 5.32
CA LYS A 279 -24.13 -16.66 4.04
C LYS A 279 -23.02 -17.17 3.12
N LYS A 280 -21.92 -16.40 3.05
CA LYS A 280 -20.81 -16.68 2.13
C LYS A 280 -19.51 -16.09 2.65
N LEU A 281 -18.40 -16.80 2.50
CA LEU A 281 -17.05 -16.26 2.61
C LEU A 281 -16.47 -16.08 1.22
N TYR A 282 -15.80 -14.96 1.02
CA TYR A 282 -15.03 -14.75 -0.18
C TYR A 282 -13.58 -15.23 0.01
N PRO A 283 -12.94 -15.77 -1.05
CA PRO A 283 -11.52 -16.14 -1.00
C PRO A 283 -10.64 -14.97 -0.57
N THR A 284 -9.60 -15.26 0.20
CA THR A 284 -8.70 -14.20 0.68
C THR A 284 -7.25 -14.65 0.72
N ASP A 285 -6.39 -13.77 0.24
CA ASP A 285 -4.92 -13.80 0.35
C ASP A 285 -4.41 -12.71 1.29
N ALA A 286 -5.32 -12.00 1.99
CA ALA A 286 -5.02 -10.93 2.93
C ALA A 286 -5.12 -11.40 4.39
N ASN A 287 -4.91 -10.48 5.34
CA ASN A 287 -5.14 -10.70 6.78
C ASN A 287 -6.56 -10.36 7.24
N PHE A 288 -7.54 -10.50 6.36
CA PHE A 288 -8.96 -10.29 6.65
C PHE A 288 -9.80 -11.18 5.74
N ILE A 289 -11.05 -11.37 6.10
CA ILE A 289 -12.04 -12.11 5.31
C ILE A 289 -13.20 -11.16 4.99
N LEU A 290 -13.61 -11.08 3.73
CA LEU A 290 -14.89 -10.49 3.34
C LEU A 290 -15.95 -11.56 3.51
N THR A 291 -16.96 -11.26 4.34
CA THR A 291 -18.01 -12.19 4.76
C THR A 291 -19.37 -11.59 4.46
N GLU A 292 -20.15 -12.25 3.59
CA GLU A 292 -21.55 -11.92 3.40
C GLU A 292 -22.37 -12.53 4.54
N VAL A 293 -23.22 -11.72 5.16
CA VAL A 293 -23.99 -12.10 6.34
C VAL A 293 -25.50 -11.83 6.13
N THR A 294 -26.34 -12.32 7.01
CA THR A 294 -27.81 -12.17 6.93
C THR A 294 -28.25 -10.72 6.97
N ASP A 295 -27.72 -9.93 7.90
CA ASP A 295 -27.91 -8.48 8.02
C ASP A 295 -26.62 -7.82 8.53
N ALA A 296 -25.83 -7.22 7.62
CA ALA A 296 -24.56 -6.61 7.96
C ALA A 296 -24.69 -5.44 8.94
N ASN A 297 -25.79 -4.69 8.90
CA ASN A 297 -25.98 -3.54 9.79
C ASN A 297 -26.34 -4.00 11.20
N GLN A 298 -27.23 -4.97 11.33
CA GLN A 298 -27.62 -5.53 12.62
C GLN A 298 -26.46 -6.24 13.29
N ILE A 299 -25.74 -7.10 12.55
CA ILE A 299 -24.59 -7.84 13.09
C ILE A 299 -23.46 -6.88 13.47
N TYR A 300 -23.18 -5.88 12.64
CA TYR A 300 -22.19 -4.85 12.98
C TYR A 300 -22.54 -4.15 14.30
N LYS A 301 -23.82 -3.74 14.47
CA LYS A 301 -24.30 -3.09 15.70
C LYS A 301 -24.13 -4.02 16.90
N HIS A 302 -24.54 -5.28 16.78
CA HIS A 302 -24.37 -6.28 17.84
C HIS A 302 -22.91 -6.47 18.25
N LEU A 303 -21.99 -6.60 17.27
CA LEU A 303 -20.57 -6.73 17.56
C LEU A 303 -20.00 -5.50 18.29
N VAL A 304 -20.41 -4.29 17.87
CA VAL A 304 -20.01 -3.04 18.55
C VAL A 304 -20.50 -3.02 20.01
N GLU A 305 -21.73 -3.46 20.27
CA GLU A 305 -22.29 -3.57 21.63
C GLU A 305 -21.52 -4.58 22.50
N GLN A 306 -20.85 -5.57 21.87
CA GLN A 306 -19.96 -6.53 22.56
C GLN A 306 -18.49 -6.01 22.62
N GLY A 307 -18.20 -4.79 22.17
CA GLY A 307 -16.85 -4.23 22.15
C GLY A 307 -16.00 -4.72 20.98
N ILE A 308 -16.58 -5.41 19.99
CA ILE A 308 -15.87 -5.97 18.84
C ILE A 308 -16.08 -5.07 17.62
N ILE A 309 -14.99 -4.52 17.07
CA ILE A 309 -15.04 -3.62 15.93
C ILE A 309 -14.57 -4.33 14.67
N VAL A 310 -15.49 -4.52 13.74
CA VAL A 310 -15.21 -4.97 12.37
C VAL A 310 -15.48 -3.84 11.37
N ARG A 311 -15.34 -4.09 10.09
CA ARG A 311 -15.65 -3.08 9.08
C ARG A 311 -16.93 -3.42 8.30
N ASN A 312 -17.98 -2.64 8.49
CA ASN A 312 -19.19 -2.75 7.68
C ASN A 312 -18.90 -2.27 6.24
N ARG A 313 -19.21 -3.12 5.25
CA ARG A 313 -19.01 -2.86 3.82
C ARG A 313 -20.30 -2.85 3.02
N ASN A 314 -21.43 -2.86 3.70
CA ASN A 314 -22.76 -2.95 3.09
C ASN A 314 -23.04 -1.88 2.00
N ASN A 315 -22.41 -0.70 2.13
CA ASN A 315 -22.58 0.40 1.17
C ASN A 315 -21.41 0.50 0.15
N VAL A 316 -20.55 -0.51 0.07
CA VAL A 316 -19.45 -0.55 -0.89
C VAL A 316 -19.90 -1.32 -2.12
N THR A 317 -19.49 -0.85 -3.29
CA THR A 317 -19.77 -1.50 -4.59
C THR A 317 -19.53 -3.00 -4.49
N MET A 318 -20.47 -3.82 -4.93
CA MET A 318 -20.44 -5.29 -4.94
C MET A 318 -20.29 -5.96 -3.56
N CYS A 319 -20.25 -5.22 -2.46
CA CYS A 319 -20.11 -5.76 -1.10
C CYS A 319 -21.39 -5.64 -0.28
N ASN A 320 -22.57 -5.57 -0.92
CA ASN A 320 -23.84 -5.51 -0.22
C ASN A 320 -24.02 -6.72 0.72
N GLY A 321 -24.46 -6.47 1.95
CA GLY A 321 -24.56 -7.51 2.98
C GLY A 321 -23.23 -7.97 3.57
N CYS A 322 -22.09 -7.32 3.26
CA CYS A 322 -20.77 -7.79 3.68
C CYS A 322 -20.22 -7.04 4.90
N LEU A 323 -19.52 -7.80 5.73
CA LEU A 323 -18.57 -7.34 6.74
C LEU A 323 -17.14 -7.73 6.31
N ARG A 324 -16.15 -6.86 6.52
CA ARG A 324 -14.75 -7.22 6.44
C ARG A 324 -14.21 -7.43 7.84
N ILE A 325 -13.78 -8.65 8.12
CA ILE A 325 -13.31 -9.12 9.42
C ILE A 325 -11.80 -9.31 9.36
N THR A 326 -11.05 -8.55 10.15
CA THR A 326 -9.60 -8.71 10.25
C THR A 326 -9.29 -9.96 11.09
N ILE A 327 -8.26 -10.71 10.71
CA ILE A 327 -7.76 -11.84 11.49
C ILE A 327 -7.03 -11.30 12.71
N GLY A 328 -7.57 -11.59 13.89
CA GLY A 328 -7.02 -11.22 15.18
C GLY A 328 -6.09 -12.29 15.76
N THR A 329 -5.71 -12.12 17.02
CA THR A 329 -5.11 -13.18 17.84
C THR A 329 -6.10 -14.33 18.04
N PRO A 330 -5.66 -15.52 18.44
CA PRO A 330 -6.58 -16.63 18.75
C PRO A 330 -7.69 -16.23 19.73
N ALA A 331 -7.36 -15.48 20.79
CA ALA A 331 -8.35 -15.03 21.78
C ALA A 331 -9.36 -14.05 21.19
N GLU A 332 -8.93 -13.05 20.40
CA GLU A 332 -9.83 -12.11 19.75
C GLU A 332 -10.76 -12.80 18.75
N ASN A 333 -10.24 -13.80 18.03
CA ASN A 333 -11.04 -14.58 17.09
C ASN A 333 -12.06 -15.46 17.81
N ASP A 334 -11.71 -16.02 18.99
CA ASP A 334 -12.65 -16.78 19.82
C ASP A 334 -13.80 -15.89 20.33
N GLU A 335 -13.50 -14.68 20.82
CA GLU A 335 -14.49 -13.69 21.23
C GLU A 335 -15.43 -13.33 20.08
N LEU A 336 -14.90 -13.11 18.87
CA LEU A 336 -15.67 -12.85 17.67
C LEU A 336 -16.65 -13.99 17.37
N LEU A 337 -16.14 -15.24 17.34
CA LEU A 337 -16.96 -16.42 17.06
C LEU A 337 -18.09 -16.60 18.10
N GLU A 338 -17.79 -16.41 19.37
CA GLU A 338 -18.79 -16.49 20.46
C GLU A 338 -19.85 -15.38 20.36
N ALA A 339 -19.47 -14.17 19.92
CA ALA A 339 -20.42 -13.10 19.69
C ALA A 339 -21.34 -13.40 18.48
N LEU A 340 -20.79 -13.92 17.39
CA LEU A 340 -21.54 -14.28 16.18
C LEU A 340 -22.46 -15.48 16.36
N LYS A 341 -22.14 -16.44 17.25
CA LYS A 341 -23.01 -17.58 17.59
C LYS A 341 -24.35 -17.16 18.21
N LYS A 342 -24.41 -15.96 18.78
CA LYS A 342 -25.63 -15.41 19.42
C LYS A 342 -26.58 -14.72 18.44
N MET A 343 -26.16 -14.65 17.15
CA MET A 343 -26.94 -14.05 16.06
C MET A 343 -27.61 -15.12 15.21
#